data_1eb306e7df354797c2f2c96d5db2341c
#
_entry.id   1eb306e7df354797c2f2c96d5db2341c
#
_cell.length_a   1.000
_cell.length_b   1.000
_cell.length_c   1.000
_cell.angle_alpha   90.00
_cell.angle_beta   90.00
_cell.angle_gamma   90.00
#
_symmetry.space_group_name_H-M   'P 1'
#
loop_
_entity.id
_entity.type
_entity.pdbx_description
1 polymer ?
#
loop_
_entity_poly.entity_id
_entity_poly.type
_entity_poly.pdbx_seq_one_letter_code
_entity_poly.pdbx_strand_id
1 'polypeptide(L)'
;MNESKETCAPENVVLTYTERWQRIDRRKAEDYVRKLQARIVKAQREGKYGKVKSLQWLLTHSFYGRYLAVVRVTANKGKNTAGVDRVKWSSDAAKAKAIDTLKCRGYQPMPLRRVEIPKKNGKKRPLGIPTMKDRAMQALYLMALDPVAETTGDIHSYGFRKHRSCQDAITQCHILLCKDDKSPQWILEGDIKGCFDHISHDWLLNNIPMDKEMLRKWLKSGYVFNGSLFPTEEGTPQGGIISPTLANMTLDGLQSLVSKAVKPYDIYPNGKRKRIVPKINLVRYADDFIVTARDKETIENILLPLIQQFMSERGLTLSEEKTKITHINDGFDFLGFNIRKYPVSYTHLRAHETSAH
;
A
#
# COMPACT_ATOMS: atom_id res chain seq x y z
N MET A 1 15.89 -49.66 -56.80
CA MET A 1 16.51 -48.51 -56.18
C MET A 1 15.46 -47.84 -55.35
N ASN A 2 15.42 -48.15 -54.05
CA ASN A 2 14.54 -47.51 -53.06
C ASN A 2 15.37 -46.51 -52.26
N GLU A 3 15.15 -45.23 -52.51
CA GLU A 3 15.69 -44.17 -51.64
C GLU A 3 14.84 -44.09 -50.39
N SER A 4 15.38 -44.55 -49.27
CA SER A 4 14.83 -44.33 -47.96
C SER A 4 15.03 -42.85 -47.57
N LYS A 5 13.91 -42.09 -47.55
CA LYS A 5 13.84 -40.79 -46.91
C LYS A 5 14.02 -40.96 -45.41
N GLU A 6 15.21 -40.70 -44.90
CA GLU A 6 15.44 -40.44 -43.49
C GLU A 6 14.74 -39.14 -43.11
N THR A 7 13.58 -39.27 -42.44
CA THR A 7 12.94 -38.16 -41.75
C THR A 7 13.73 -37.88 -40.48
N CYS A 8 14.64 -36.91 -40.55
CA CYS A 8 15.29 -36.34 -39.36
C CYS A 8 14.22 -35.82 -38.42
N ALA A 9 14.08 -36.44 -37.25
CA ALA A 9 13.29 -35.91 -36.15
C ALA A 9 13.87 -34.51 -35.76
N PRO A 10 13.03 -33.54 -35.43
CA PRO A 10 13.54 -32.20 -35.08
C PRO A 10 14.45 -32.34 -33.85
N GLU A 11 15.69 -31.95 -33.97
CA GLU A 11 16.64 -31.80 -32.86
C GLU A 11 15.94 -30.98 -31.75
N ASN A 12 15.87 -31.53 -30.56
CA ASN A 12 15.47 -30.81 -29.36
C ASN A 12 16.49 -29.69 -29.10
N VAL A 13 16.32 -28.53 -29.72
CA VAL A 13 17.15 -27.36 -29.51
C VAL A 13 16.95 -26.90 -28.06
N VAL A 14 17.89 -27.25 -27.20
CA VAL A 14 17.91 -26.76 -25.81
C VAL A 14 18.26 -25.29 -25.85
N LEU A 15 17.21 -24.43 -25.69
CA LEU A 15 17.38 -22.99 -25.66
C LEU A 15 18.26 -22.56 -24.49
N THR A 16 19.19 -21.68 -24.76
CA THR A 16 19.96 -20.98 -23.71
C THR A 16 19.01 -20.12 -22.84
N TYR A 17 19.41 -19.81 -21.60
CA TYR A 17 18.62 -18.95 -20.73
C TYR A 17 18.36 -17.55 -21.35
N THR A 18 19.30 -17.02 -22.13
CA THR A 18 19.14 -15.74 -22.82
C THR A 18 18.05 -15.82 -23.88
N GLU A 19 18.08 -16.83 -24.76
CA GLU A 19 17.07 -17.06 -25.80
C GLU A 19 15.69 -17.31 -25.16
N ARG A 20 15.64 -18.09 -24.09
CA ARG A 20 14.43 -18.35 -23.33
C ARG A 20 13.80 -17.05 -22.83
N TRP A 21 14.59 -16.11 -22.28
CA TRP A 21 14.08 -14.80 -21.83
C TRP A 21 13.52 -13.99 -22.99
N GLN A 22 14.23 -13.91 -24.11
CA GLN A 22 13.87 -13.12 -25.29
C GLN A 22 12.62 -13.64 -26.01
N ARG A 23 12.37 -14.95 -25.95
CA ARG A 23 11.17 -15.56 -26.55
C ARG A 23 9.89 -15.43 -25.73
N ILE A 24 9.96 -14.95 -24.48
CA ILE A 24 8.76 -14.78 -23.67
C ILE A 24 7.95 -13.59 -24.17
N ASP A 25 6.73 -13.87 -24.63
CA ASP A 25 5.77 -12.82 -25.00
C ASP A 25 5.22 -12.12 -23.73
N ARG A 26 5.71 -10.89 -23.54
CA ARG A 26 5.33 -10.07 -22.40
C ARG A 26 3.84 -9.70 -22.41
N ARG A 27 3.26 -9.39 -23.57
CA ARG A 27 1.84 -9.02 -23.68
C ARG A 27 0.95 -10.19 -23.27
N LYS A 28 1.28 -11.40 -23.75
CA LYS A 28 0.59 -12.62 -23.35
C LYS A 28 0.67 -12.87 -21.84
N ALA A 29 1.81 -12.60 -21.22
CA ALA A 29 1.97 -12.73 -19.76
C ALA A 29 1.12 -11.70 -18.99
N GLU A 30 1.13 -10.43 -19.43
CA GLU A 30 0.31 -9.36 -18.84
C GLU A 30 -1.18 -9.65 -18.98
N ASP A 31 -1.64 -10.13 -20.13
CA ASP A 31 -3.04 -10.49 -20.36
C ASP A 31 -3.48 -11.69 -19.50
N TYR A 32 -2.63 -12.68 -19.35
CA TYR A 32 -2.93 -13.84 -18.49
C TYR A 32 -3.12 -13.40 -17.03
N VAL A 33 -2.18 -12.61 -16.49
CA VAL A 33 -2.24 -12.11 -15.11
C VAL A 33 -3.43 -11.19 -14.92
N ARG A 34 -3.70 -10.27 -15.86
CA ARG A 34 -4.86 -9.37 -15.83
C ARG A 34 -6.19 -10.12 -15.79
N LYS A 35 -6.33 -11.19 -16.58
CA LYS A 35 -7.53 -12.06 -16.54
C LYS A 35 -7.72 -12.70 -15.17
N LEU A 36 -6.65 -13.17 -14.53
CA LEU A 36 -6.73 -13.72 -13.17
C LEU A 36 -7.09 -12.66 -12.14
N GLN A 37 -6.50 -11.48 -12.23
CA GLN A 37 -6.80 -10.35 -11.35
C GLN A 37 -8.27 -9.91 -11.47
N ALA A 38 -8.81 -9.81 -12.68
CA ALA A 38 -10.24 -9.51 -12.90
C ALA A 38 -11.16 -10.56 -12.26
N ARG A 39 -10.79 -11.84 -12.34
CA ARG A 39 -11.53 -12.94 -11.68
C ARG A 39 -11.43 -12.85 -10.16
N ILE A 40 -10.29 -12.43 -9.59
CA ILE A 40 -10.12 -12.19 -8.16
C ILE A 40 -11.06 -11.06 -7.71
N VAL A 41 -11.07 -9.91 -8.40
CA VAL A 41 -11.97 -8.78 -8.12
C VAL A 41 -13.43 -9.23 -8.13
N LYS A 42 -13.85 -9.98 -9.16
CA LYS A 42 -15.23 -10.50 -9.26
C LYS A 42 -15.55 -11.41 -8.07
N ALA A 43 -14.68 -12.37 -7.75
CA ALA A 43 -14.90 -13.29 -6.65
C ALA A 43 -14.92 -12.57 -5.29
N GLN A 44 -14.09 -11.54 -5.09
CA GLN A 44 -14.06 -10.71 -3.88
C GLN A 44 -15.37 -9.94 -3.70
N ARG A 45 -15.87 -9.30 -4.76
CA ARG A 45 -17.17 -8.57 -4.73
C ARG A 45 -18.35 -9.48 -4.47
N GLU A 46 -18.29 -10.73 -4.92
CA GLU A 46 -19.32 -11.75 -4.69
C GLU A 46 -19.19 -12.46 -3.32
N GLY A 47 -18.21 -12.08 -2.47
CA GLY A 47 -17.97 -12.73 -1.18
C GLY A 47 -17.45 -14.17 -1.26
N LYS A 48 -16.97 -14.60 -2.44
CA LYS A 48 -16.49 -15.97 -2.69
C LYS A 48 -15.02 -16.13 -2.28
N TYR A 49 -14.71 -16.00 -1.00
CA TYR A 49 -13.33 -15.95 -0.47
C TYR A 49 -12.51 -17.23 -0.77
N GLY A 50 -13.14 -18.40 -0.77
CA GLY A 50 -12.48 -19.65 -1.18
C GLY A 50 -11.97 -19.59 -2.62
N LYS A 51 -12.78 -19.01 -3.55
CA LYS A 51 -12.38 -18.79 -4.95
C LYS A 51 -11.29 -17.74 -5.08
N VAL A 52 -11.31 -16.67 -4.27
CA VAL A 52 -10.22 -15.68 -4.19
C VAL A 52 -8.92 -16.39 -3.85
N LYS A 53 -8.89 -17.19 -2.79
CA LYS A 53 -7.71 -17.96 -2.36
C LYS A 53 -7.18 -18.90 -3.46
N SER A 54 -8.06 -19.62 -4.14
CA SER A 54 -7.67 -20.51 -5.24
C SER A 54 -7.09 -19.76 -6.44
N LEU A 55 -7.64 -18.59 -6.78
CA LEU A 55 -7.14 -17.75 -7.87
C LEU A 55 -5.80 -17.07 -7.52
N GLN A 56 -5.62 -16.66 -6.27
CA GLN A 56 -4.34 -16.17 -5.75
C GLN A 56 -3.27 -17.25 -5.83
N TRP A 57 -3.59 -18.47 -5.43
CA TRP A 57 -2.71 -19.63 -5.56
C TRP A 57 -2.32 -19.88 -7.02
N LEU A 58 -3.31 -19.92 -7.94
CA LEU A 58 -3.05 -20.13 -9.37
C LEU A 58 -2.12 -19.04 -9.93
N LEU A 59 -2.29 -17.77 -9.55
CA LEU A 59 -1.44 -16.67 -10.01
C LEU A 59 -0.01 -16.82 -9.49
N THR A 60 0.16 -17.10 -8.20
CA THR A 60 1.48 -17.19 -7.56
C THR A 60 2.27 -18.43 -7.98
N HIS A 61 1.60 -19.48 -8.52
CA HIS A 61 2.23 -20.69 -9.07
C HIS A 61 2.40 -20.64 -10.59
N SER A 62 1.86 -19.63 -11.27
CA SER A 62 1.93 -19.53 -12.73
C SER A 62 3.32 -19.09 -13.22
N PHE A 63 3.71 -19.59 -14.39
CA PHE A 63 4.92 -19.15 -15.06
C PHE A 63 4.89 -17.65 -15.37
N TYR A 64 3.78 -17.16 -15.92
CA TYR A 64 3.64 -15.75 -16.27
C TYR A 64 3.64 -14.81 -15.06
N GLY A 65 3.09 -15.23 -13.92
CA GLY A 65 3.20 -14.49 -12.66
C GLY A 65 4.64 -14.34 -12.23
N ARG A 66 5.42 -15.44 -12.23
CA ARG A 66 6.87 -15.40 -11.89
C ARG A 66 7.66 -14.56 -12.87
N TYR A 67 7.40 -14.67 -14.17
CA TYR A 67 8.04 -13.83 -15.18
C TYR A 67 7.80 -12.34 -14.92
N LEU A 68 6.55 -11.92 -14.73
CA LEU A 68 6.24 -10.50 -14.47
C LEU A 68 6.79 -10.00 -13.14
N ALA A 69 6.92 -10.87 -12.14
CA ALA A 69 7.59 -10.52 -10.88
C ALA A 69 9.07 -10.18 -11.12
N VAL A 70 9.78 -10.99 -11.92
CA VAL A 70 11.17 -10.71 -12.32
C VAL A 70 11.27 -9.42 -13.14
N VAL A 71 10.39 -9.22 -14.12
CA VAL A 71 10.33 -7.98 -14.91
C VAL A 71 10.16 -6.76 -13.98
N ARG A 72 9.21 -6.82 -13.04
CA ARG A 72 8.95 -5.71 -12.10
C ARG A 72 10.18 -5.30 -11.29
N VAL A 73 10.91 -6.25 -10.73
CA VAL A 73 12.05 -5.94 -9.87
C VAL A 73 13.31 -5.53 -10.64
N THR A 74 13.40 -5.90 -11.92
CA THR A 74 14.52 -5.53 -12.79
C THR A 74 14.29 -4.27 -13.61
N ALA A 75 13.05 -3.74 -13.62
CA ALA A 75 12.70 -2.50 -14.32
C ALA A 75 12.80 -1.24 -13.44
N ASN A 76 12.74 -1.35 -12.12
CA ASN A 76 12.71 -0.21 -11.21
C ASN A 76 14.12 0.32 -10.87
N LYS A 77 14.19 1.54 -10.26
CA LYS A 77 15.46 2.16 -9.83
C LYS A 77 16.23 1.30 -8.82
N GLY A 78 15.55 0.48 -8.02
CA GLY A 78 16.13 -0.42 -7.04
C GLY A 78 16.87 -1.64 -7.62
N LYS A 79 16.80 -1.89 -8.94
CA LYS A 79 17.48 -3.01 -9.61
C LYS A 79 19.00 -3.09 -9.35
N ASN A 80 19.62 -1.94 -9.13
CA ASN A 80 21.06 -1.82 -8.91
C ASN A 80 21.46 -1.97 -7.43
N THR A 81 20.49 -2.08 -6.51
CA THR A 81 20.73 -2.19 -5.07
C THR A 81 20.54 -3.64 -4.63
N ALA A 82 21.64 -4.32 -4.29
CA ALA A 82 21.61 -5.70 -3.82
C ALA A 82 21.18 -5.81 -2.35
N GLY A 83 20.59 -6.96 -1.95
CA GLY A 83 20.36 -7.35 -0.58
C GLY A 83 21.63 -7.78 0.17
N VAL A 84 21.47 -8.62 1.19
CA VAL A 84 22.58 -9.21 1.97
C VAL A 84 23.43 -10.18 1.12
N ASP A 85 22.83 -10.83 0.12
CA ASP A 85 23.45 -11.79 -0.80
C ASP A 85 24.32 -11.13 -1.87
N ARG A 86 24.29 -9.80 -2.00
CA ARG A 86 24.98 -9.00 -3.03
C ARG A 86 24.62 -9.38 -4.48
N VAL A 87 23.57 -10.18 -4.69
CA VAL A 87 23.13 -10.66 -6.01
C VAL A 87 22.31 -9.58 -6.74
N LYS A 88 22.57 -9.45 -8.07
CA LYS A 88 21.80 -8.60 -8.99
C LYS A 88 21.44 -9.40 -10.24
N TRP A 89 20.29 -9.08 -10.85
CA TRP A 89 19.84 -9.73 -12.09
C TRP A 89 19.97 -8.75 -13.26
N SER A 90 21.19 -8.56 -13.75
CA SER A 90 21.50 -7.60 -14.81
C SER A 90 21.38 -8.17 -16.22
N SER A 91 21.75 -9.46 -16.43
CA SER A 91 21.68 -10.12 -17.74
C SER A 91 20.37 -10.85 -17.96
N ASP A 92 20.00 -11.07 -19.23
CA ASP A 92 18.78 -11.82 -19.58
C ASP A 92 18.86 -13.29 -19.14
N ALA A 93 20.05 -13.89 -19.19
CA ALA A 93 20.28 -15.22 -18.63
C ALA A 93 20.00 -15.28 -17.13
N ALA A 94 20.45 -14.29 -16.35
CA ALA A 94 20.19 -14.21 -14.92
C ALA A 94 18.69 -14.04 -14.62
N LYS A 95 17.98 -13.21 -15.41
CA LYS A 95 16.53 -13.02 -15.28
C LYS A 95 15.75 -14.29 -15.60
N ALA A 96 16.12 -15.01 -16.68
CA ALA A 96 15.49 -16.30 -17.03
C ALA A 96 15.69 -17.35 -15.94
N LYS A 97 16.93 -17.50 -15.43
CA LYS A 97 17.25 -18.41 -14.33
C LYS A 97 16.47 -18.04 -13.05
N ALA A 98 16.28 -16.74 -12.79
CA ALA A 98 15.53 -16.26 -11.65
C ALA A 98 14.06 -16.76 -11.65
N ILE A 99 13.39 -16.84 -12.82
CA ILE A 99 12.00 -17.35 -12.92
C ILE A 99 11.90 -18.76 -12.32
N ASP A 100 12.89 -19.61 -12.60
CA ASP A 100 12.89 -21.01 -12.12
C ASP A 100 13.16 -21.11 -10.62
N THR A 101 13.80 -20.11 -10.02
CA THR A 101 14.07 -20.04 -8.57
C THR A 101 12.89 -19.55 -7.74
N LEU A 102 11.88 -18.90 -8.36
CA LEU A 102 10.69 -18.38 -7.67
C LEU A 102 9.68 -19.51 -7.42
N LYS A 103 10.06 -20.45 -6.57
CA LYS A 103 9.19 -21.56 -6.11
C LYS A 103 8.70 -21.27 -4.70
N CYS A 104 7.40 -21.42 -4.45
CA CYS A 104 6.80 -21.21 -3.12
C CYS A 104 7.23 -22.31 -2.13
N ARG A 105 7.28 -23.56 -2.61
CA ARG A 105 7.72 -24.71 -1.79
C ARG A 105 9.20 -24.60 -1.46
N GLY A 106 9.55 -24.71 -0.18
CA GLY A 106 10.93 -24.62 0.30
C GLY A 106 11.50 -23.19 0.29
N TYR A 107 10.72 -22.17 -0.05
CA TYR A 107 11.18 -20.79 0.01
C TYR A 107 11.40 -20.33 1.46
N GLN A 108 12.57 -19.74 1.69
CA GLN A 108 12.91 -19.02 2.92
C GLN A 108 13.49 -17.66 2.51
N PRO A 109 12.98 -16.55 3.03
CA PRO A 109 13.54 -15.22 2.80
C PRO A 109 14.88 -15.09 3.53
N MET A 110 15.77 -14.30 2.97
CA MET A 110 16.96 -13.87 3.66
C MET A 110 16.69 -12.64 4.53
N PRO A 111 17.49 -12.39 5.57
CA PRO A 111 17.39 -11.16 6.35
C PRO A 111 17.55 -9.93 5.46
N LEU A 112 16.91 -8.83 5.86
CA LEU A 112 17.02 -7.56 5.17
C LEU A 112 18.39 -6.93 5.38
N ARG A 113 18.98 -6.31 4.37
CA ARG A 113 20.16 -5.46 4.55
C ARG A 113 19.68 -4.08 5.03
N ARG A 114 19.93 -3.74 6.28
CA ARG A 114 19.54 -2.45 6.87
C ARG A 114 20.54 -1.36 6.47
N VAL A 115 20.03 -0.25 5.99
CA VAL A 115 20.78 0.99 5.74
C VAL A 115 20.03 2.16 6.35
N GLU A 116 20.76 3.19 6.79
CA GLU A 116 20.17 4.41 7.34
C GLU A 116 20.23 5.52 6.30
N ILE A 117 19.08 6.13 6.01
CA ILE A 117 18.98 7.26 5.09
C ILE A 117 18.76 8.54 5.91
N PRO A 118 19.56 9.61 5.71
CA PRO A 118 19.36 10.86 6.41
C PRO A 118 18.04 11.51 6.00
N LYS A 119 17.29 12.03 7.01
CA LYS A 119 16.11 12.88 6.80
C LYS A 119 16.53 14.35 6.79
N LYS A 120 15.70 15.23 6.21
CA LYS A 120 15.92 16.69 6.20
C LYS A 120 16.12 17.29 7.61
N ASN A 121 15.52 16.70 8.63
CA ASN A 121 15.60 17.13 10.03
C ASN A 121 16.80 16.54 10.80
N GLY A 122 17.81 16.00 10.13
CA GLY A 122 18.99 15.37 10.72
C GLY A 122 18.78 13.99 11.34
N LYS A 123 17.54 13.54 11.53
CA LYS A 123 17.23 12.18 11.99
C LYS A 123 17.50 11.17 10.84
N LYS A 124 17.80 9.93 11.19
CA LYS A 124 17.98 8.85 10.23
C LYS A 124 16.69 8.02 10.06
N ARG A 125 16.44 7.56 8.84
CA ARG A 125 15.36 6.63 8.53
C ARG A 125 15.96 5.26 8.20
N PRO A 126 15.62 4.19 8.93
CA PRO A 126 16.06 2.85 8.58
C PRO A 126 15.34 2.36 7.34
N LEU A 127 16.08 1.79 6.40
CA LEU A 127 15.55 1.14 5.20
C LEU A 127 16.03 -0.31 5.17
N GLY A 128 15.09 -1.25 5.12
CA GLY A 128 15.39 -2.69 4.97
C GLY A 128 15.37 -3.09 3.50
N ILE A 129 16.50 -3.52 2.97
CA ILE A 129 16.65 -3.91 1.56
C ILE A 129 16.61 -5.43 1.43
N PRO A 130 15.52 -6.02 0.87
CA PRO A 130 15.43 -7.46 0.62
C PRO A 130 16.35 -7.88 -0.54
N THR A 131 16.67 -9.17 -0.64
CA THR A 131 17.36 -9.73 -1.81
C THR A 131 16.51 -9.58 -3.08
N MET A 132 17.12 -9.73 -4.25
CA MET A 132 16.38 -9.68 -5.52
C MET A 132 15.30 -10.79 -5.57
N LYS A 133 15.62 -11.98 -5.04
CA LYS A 133 14.69 -13.09 -4.96
C LYS A 133 13.49 -12.76 -4.04
N ASP A 134 13.75 -12.21 -2.88
CA ASP A 134 12.69 -11.86 -1.92
C ASP A 134 11.79 -10.73 -2.46
N ARG A 135 12.38 -9.72 -3.13
CA ARG A 135 11.60 -8.69 -3.84
C ARG A 135 10.70 -9.29 -4.92
N ALA A 136 11.22 -10.23 -5.70
CA ALA A 136 10.44 -10.88 -6.75
C ALA A 136 9.32 -11.75 -6.17
N MET A 137 9.58 -12.48 -5.07
CA MET A 137 8.54 -13.22 -4.35
C MET A 137 7.48 -12.27 -3.80
N GLN A 138 7.85 -11.17 -3.17
CA GLN A 138 6.90 -10.15 -2.71
C GLN A 138 6.10 -9.54 -3.88
N ALA A 139 6.75 -9.25 -5.02
CA ALA A 139 6.08 -8.74 -6.22
C ALA A 139 5.07 -9.74 -6.79
N LEU A 140 5.40 -11.03 -6.78
CA LEU A 140 4.53 -12.12 -7.22
C LEU A 140 3.25 -12.19 -6.36
N TYR A 141 3.42 -12.21 -5.05
CA TYR A 141 2.27 -12.26 -4.12
C TYR A 141 1.48 -10.95 -4.12
N LEU A 142 2.14 -9.80 -4.30
CA LEU A 142 1.47 -8.52 -4.43
C LEU A 142 0.54 -8.48 -5.65
N MET A 143 0.93 -9.06 -6.80
CA MET A 143 0.03 -9.15 -7.96
C MET A 143 -1.26 -9.92 -7.66
N ALA A 144 -1.23 -10.86 -6.72
CA ALA A 144 -2.40 -11.61 -6.29
C ALA A 144 -3.19 -10.92 -5.16
N LEU A 145 -2.54 -10.07 -4.35
CA LEU A 145 -3.15 -9.32 -3.25
C LEU A 145 -3.76 -7.99 -3.68
N ASP A 146 -3.10 -7.26 -4.59
CA ASP A 146 -3.54 -5.95 -5.12
C ASP A 146 -5.04 -5.90 -5.50
N PRO A 147 -5.59 -6.90 -6.26
CA PRO A 147 -7.00 -6.88 -6.63
C PRO A 147 -7.95 -6.91 -5.43
N VAL A 148 -7.56 -7.58 -4.34
CA VAL A 148 -8.34 -7.61 -3.10
C VAL A 148 -8.22 -6.27 -2.40
N ALA A 149 -7.00 -5.76 -2.21
CA ALA A 149 -6.72 -4.48 -1.56
C ALA A 149 -7.47 -3.32 -2.25
N GLU A 150 -7.46 -3.27 -3.60
CA GLU A 150 -8.19 -2.24 -4.36
C GLU A 150 -9.72 -2.39 -4.28
N THR A 151 -10.22 -3.60 -4.05
CA THR A 151 -11.67 -3.86 -3.94
C THR A 151 -12.21 -3.50 -2.56
N THR A 152 -11.39 -3.65 -1.51
CA THR A 152 -11.80 -3.46 -0.11
C THR A 152 -11.30 -2.15 0.49
N GLY A 153 -10.35 -1.48 -0.17
CA GLY A 153 -9.72 -0.26 0.32
C GLY A 153 -10.67 0.92 0.41
N ASP A 154 -10.40 1.79 1.37
CA ASP A 154 -11.14 3.04 1.57
C ASP A 154 -11.13 3.90 0.29
N ILE A 155 -12.28 4.52 -0.04
CA ILE A 155 -12.46 5.26 -1.30
C ILE A 155 -11.53 6.47 -1.35
N HIS A 156 -11.38 7.20 -0.24
CA HIS A 156 -10.54 8.39 -0.14
C HIS A 156 -9.15 8.10 0.45
N SER A 157 -8.63 6.91 0.16
CA SER A 157 -7.24 6.53 0.41
C SER A 157 -6.45 6.56 -0.90
N TYR A 158 -5.34 7.34 -0.95
CA TYR A 158 -4.64 7.66 -2.19
C TYR A 158 -3.19 7.15 -2.23
N GLY A 159 -2.45 7.23 -1.13
CA GLY A 159 -1.04 6.87 -1.07
C GLY A 159 -0.75 5.42 -1.44
N PHE A 160 0.33 5.18 -2.18
CA PHE A 160 0.80 3.86 -2.64
C PHE A 160 -0.17 3.07 -3.53
N ARG A 161 -1.27 3.67 -3.98
CA ARG A 161 -2.26 3.03 -4.87
C ARG A 161 -2.02 3.44 -6.31
N LYS A 162 -2.24 2.49 -7.23
CA LYS A 162 -2.10 2.74 -8.67
C LYS A 162 -3.12 3.76 -9.15
N HIS A 163 -2.69 4.64 -10.06
CA HIS A 163 -3.53 5.67 -10.67
C HIS A 163 -4.14 6.65 -9.67
N ARG A 164 -3.53 6.82 -8.51
CA ARG A 164 -3.88 7.83 -7.51
C ARG A 164 -2.64 8.64 -7.14
N SER A 165 -2.82 9.93 -6.99
CA SER A 165 -1.76 10.90 -6.72
C SER A 165 -2.05 11.75 -5.47
N CYS A 166 -1.08 12.54 -5.04
CA CYS A 166 -1.31 13.52 -3.97
C CYS A 166 -2.29 14.62 -4.44
N GLN A 167 -2.26 14.97 -5.73
CA GLN A 167 -3.19 15.94 -6.31
C GLN A 167 -4.64 15.48 -6.21
N ASP A 168 -4.91 14.17 -6.37
CA ASP A 168 -6.26 13.63 -6.20
C ASP A 168 -6.74 13.78 -4.74
N ALA A 169 -5.84 13.55 -3.77
CA ALA A 169 -6.14 13.76 -2.36
C ALA A 169 -6.43 15.24 -2.04
N ILE A 170 -5.64 16.17 -2.58
CA ILE A 170 -5.86 17.61 -2.42
C ILE A 170 -7.15 18.06 -3.11
N THR A 171 -7.45 17.56 -4.31
CA THR A 171 -8.72 17.82 -5.00
C THR A 171 -9.91 17.35 -4.14
N GLN A 172 -9.79 16.18 -3.51
CA GLN A 172 -10.83 15.70 -2.59
C GLN A 172 -11.00 16.60 -1.36
N CYS A 173 -9.90 17.11 -0.79
CA CYS A 173 -9.97 18.09 0.29
C CYS A 173 -10.70 19.37 -0.17
N HIS A 174 -10.39 19.86 -1.38
CA HIS A 174 -11.07 21.01 -1.95
C HIS A 174 -12.58 20.76 -2.10
N ILE A 175 -12.99 19.63 -2.68
CA ILE A 175 -14.41 19.26 -2.84
C ILE A 175 -15.16 19.25 -1.49
N LEU A 176 -14.50 18.77 -0.42
CA LEU A 176 -15.11 18.68 0.90
C LEU A 176 -15.22 20.04 1.60
N LEU A 177 -14.29 20.95 1.38
CA LEU A 177 -14.08 22.16 2.18
C LEU A 177 -14.45 23.48 1.46
N CYS A 178 -14.69 23.46 0.14
CA CYS A 178 -14.88 24.69 -0.65
C CYS A 178 -16.24 25.40 -0.44
N LYS A 179 -17.26 24.71 0.06
CA LYS A 179 -18.60 25.28 0.21
C LYS A 179 -18.70 25.98 1.58
N ASP A 180 -19.10 27.25 1.60
CA ASP A 180 -19.16 28.09 2.80
C ASP A 180 -19.82 27.39 4.02
N ASP A 181 -20.98 27.80 4.42
CA ASP A 181 -21.68 27.27 5.61
C ASP A 181 -22.05 25.78 5.52
N LYS A 182 -21.94 25.19 4.32
CA LYS A 182 -22.27 23.79 4.09
C LYS A 182 -21.07 22.86 4.24
N SER A 183 -19.85 23.37 4.37
CA SER A 183 -18.62 22.57 4.57
C SER A 183 -18.35 22.30 6.04
N PRO A 184 -17.61 21.24 6.38
CA PRO A 184 -17.05 21.09 7.71
C PRO A 184 -16.10 22.24 8.04
N GLN A 185 -16.04 22.62 9.31
CA GLN A 185 -15.23 23.76 9.77
C GLN A 185 -14.00 23.32 10.55
N TRP A 186 -13.99 22.12 11.10
CA TRP A 186 -12.92 21.61 11.92
C TRP A 186 -12.23 20.41 11.27
N ILE A 187 -10.92 20.38 11.37
CA ILE A 187 -10.07 19.37 10.77
C ILE A 187 -9.16 18.76 11.84
N LEU A 188 -9.13 17.43 11.92
CA LEU A 188 -8.12 16.68 12.63
C LEU A 188 -7.04 16.30 11.62
N GLU A 189 -5.84 16.82 11.77
CA GLU A 189 -4.63 16.39 11.09
C GLU A 189 -4.04 15.22 11.88
N GLY A 190 -3.94 14.03 11.26
CA GLY A 190 -3.44 12.83 11.93
C GLY A 190 -2.18 12.30 11.28
N ASP A 191 -1.15 12.05 12.10
CA ASP A 191 0.10 11.39 11.70
C ASP A 191 0.30 10.16 12.58
N ILE A 192 0.74 9.04 11.97
CA ILE A 192 0.95 7.78 12.69
C ILE A 192 2.44 7.65 13.04
N LYS A 193 2.73 7.48 14.33
CA LYS A 193 4.11 7.32 14.79
C LYS A 193 4.72 6.02 14.27
N GLY A 194 5.71 6.15 13.38
CA GLY A 194 6.45 4.98 12.87
C GLY A 194 5.56 3.90 12.25
N CYS A 195 4.56 4.26 11.43
CA CYS A 195 3.53 3.35 10.93
C CYS A 195 4.08 2.00 10.46
N PHE A 196 5.13 1.99 9.61
CA PHE A 196 5.72 0.74 9.11
C PHE A 196 6.45 -0.07 10.17
N ASP A 197 6.90 0.56 11.25
CA ASP A 197 7.78 -0.07 12.25
C ASP A 197 6.98 -0.76 13.36
N HIS A 198 5.68 -0.40 13.55
CA HIS A 198 4.88 -0.84 14.69
C HIS A 198 3.62 -1.65 14.36
N ILE A 199 3.33 -1.91 13.07
CA ILE A 199 2.15 -2.73 12.71
C ILE A 199 2.26 -4.11 13.37
N SER A 200 1.22 -4.51 14.10
CA SER A 200 1.15 -5.83 14.76
C SER A 200 1.24 -6.96 13.74
N HIS A 201 2.21 -7.87 13.92
CA HIS A 201 2.33 -9.09 13.11
C HIS A 201 1.09 -9.99 13.26
N ASP A 202 0.54 -10.12 14.47
CA ASP A 202 -0.66 -10.93 14.71
C ASP A 202 -1.86 -10.36 14.00
N TRP A 203 -2.01 -9.02 14.02
CA TRP A 203 -3.08 -8.38 13.26
C TRP A 203 -2.94 -8.66 11.75
N LEU A 204 -1.75 -8.49 11.18
CA LEU A 204 -1.49 -8.78 9.76
C LEU A 204 -1.78 -10.24 9.41
N LEU A 205 -1.30 -11.18 10.22
CA LEU A 205 -1.51 -12.61 10.01
C LEU A 205 -2.99 -13.00 10.10
N ASN A 206 -3.79 -12.33 10.90
CA ASN A 206 -5.20 -12.63 11.04
C ASN A 206 -6.08 -11.96 9.98
N ASN A 207 -5.71 -10.78 9.51
CA ASN A 207 -6.60 -9.94 8.68
C ASN A 207 -6.21 -9.86 7.20
N ILE A 208 -4.93 -10.03 6.83
CA ILE A 208 -4.53 -9.94 5.42
C ILE A 208 -4.90 -11.23 4.66
N PRO A 209 -5.71 -11.17 3.58
CA PRO A 209 -6.19 -12.33 2.84
C PRO A 209 -5.15 -12.85 1.82
N MET A 210 -4.06 -13.40 2.33
CA MET A 210 -3.00 -14.03 1.55
C MET A 210 -2.47 -15.29 2.26
N ASP A 211 -1.51 -15.97 1.65
CA ASP A 211 -0.81 -17.11 2.25
C ASP A 211 -0.13 -16.69 3.56
N LYS A 212 -0.62 -17.24 4.68
CA LYS A 212 -0.18 -16.89 6.04
C LYS A 212 1.27 -17.30 6.32
N GLU A 213 1.70 -18.46 5.79
CA GLU A 213 3.07 -18.93 5.95
C GLU A 213 4.05 -18.02 5.23
N MET A 214 3.71 -17.60 4.00
CA MET A 214 4.52 -16.68 3.24
C MET A 214 4.62 -15.33 3.92
N LEU A 215 3.50 -14.79 4.41
CA LEU A 215 3.47 -13.53 5.15
C LEU A 215 4.33 -13.62 6.42
N ARG A 216 4.15 -14.68 7.23
CA ARG A 216 4.91 -14.91 8.47
C ARG A 216 6.42 -14.94 8.19
N LYS A 217 6.85 -15.64 7.14
CA LYS A 217 8.26 -15.72 6.75
C LYS A 217 8.85 -14.33 6.49
N TRP A 218 8.16 -13.47 5.77
CA TRP A 218 8.64 -12.10 5.51
C TRP A 218 8.66 -11.23 6.75
N LEU A 219 7.63 -11.29 7.58
CA LEU A 219 7.56 -10.50 8.80
C LEU A 219 8.66 -10.90 9.79
N LYS A 220 9.03 -12.18 9.84
CA LYS A 220 10.06 -12.72 10.75
C LYS A 220 11.44 -12.90 10.12
N SER A 221 11.69 -12.34 8.93
CA SER A 221 12.97 -12.52 8.24
C SER A 221 14.17 -11.85 8.94
N GLY A 222 13.92 -10.89 9.84
CA GLY A 222 14.97 -10.12 10.51
C GLY A 222 15.73 -9.18 9.57
N TYR A 223 16.73 -8.52 10.12
CA TYR A 223 17.62 -7.64 9.35
C TYR A 223 19.07 -7.73 9.83
N VAL A 224 20.01 -7.51 8.91
CA VAL A 224 21.43 -7.40 9.19
C VAL A 224 21.82 -5.92 9.20
N PHE A 225 22.44 -5.49 10.29
CA PHE A 225 23.00 -4.16 10.46
C PHE A 225 24.38 -4.25 11.09
N ASN A 226 25.38 -3.59 10.50
CA ASN A 226 26.78 -3.65 10.95
C ASN A 226 27.33 -5.08 11.16
N GLY A 227 26.91 -6.02 10.31
CA GLY A 227 27.36 -7.41 10.38
C GLY A 227 26.60 -8.31 11.38
N SER A 228 25.72 -7.75 12.20
CA SER A 228 24.92 -8.50 13.18
C SER A 228 23.48 -8.70 12.71
N LEU A 229 22.90 -9.86 13.02
CA LEU A 229 21.50 -10.21 12.71
C LEU A 229 20.60 -9.81 13.87
N PHE A 230 19.52 -9.11 13.56
CA PHE A 230 18.49 -8.70 14.51
C PHE A 230 17.14 -9.29 14.13
N PRO A 231 16.34 -9.79 15.08
CA PRO A 231 14.98 -10.23 14.82
C PRO A 231 14.06 -9.05 14.50
N THR A 232 12.91 -9.34 13.87
CA THR A 232 11.81 -8.40 13.67
C THR A 232 10.60 -8.95 14.44
N GLU A 233 10.12 -8.21 15.44
CA GLU A 233 9.00 -8.63 16.30
C GLU A 233 7.69 -7.96 15.91
N GLU A 234 7.77 -6.76 15.34
CA GLU A 234 6.65 -5.95 14.84
C GLU A 234 7.01 -5.22 13.56
N GLY A 235 6.03 -4.63 12.92
CA GLY A 235 6.19 -3.80 11.73
C GLY A 235 6.34 -4.58 10.41
N THR A 236 6.43 -3.81 9.35
CA THR A 236 6.73 -4.31 8.00
C THR A 236 7.99 -3.63 7.47
N PRO A 237 8.83 -4.34 6.72
CA PRO A 237 10.10 -3.77 6.25
C PRO A 237 9.88 -2.50 5.43
N GLN A 238 10.43 -1.37 5.87
CA GLN A 238 10.52 -0.17 5.02
C GLN A 238 11.46 -0.46 3.85
N GLY A 239 10.89 -0.62 2.64
CA GLY A 239 11.62 -1.01 1.42
C GLY A 239 11.20 -2.36 0.84
N GLY A 240 10.36 -3.12 1.52
CA GLY A 240 9.66 -4.27 0.94
C GLY A 240 8.65 -3.84 -0.13
N ILE A 241 8.56 -4.59 -1.23
CA ILE A 241 7.63 -4.26 -2.33
C ILE A 241 6.16 -4.39 -1.91
N ILE A 242 5.85 -5.30 -1.00
CA ILE A 242 4.49 -5.56 -0.52
C ILE A 242 4.09 -4.67 0.67
N SER A 243 5.06 -4.13 1.41
CA SER A 243 4.83 -3.40 2.66
C SER A 243 3.89 -2.19 2.53
N PRO A 244 3.94 -1.38 1.45
CA PRO A 244 2.99 -0.27 1.28
C PRO A 244 1.54 -0.74 1.19
N THR A 245 1.29 -1.86 0.51
CA THR A 245 -0.06 -2.43 0.40
C THR A 245 -0.52 -3.02 1.74
N LEU A 246 0.37 -3.69 2.48
CA LEU A 246 0.06 -4.17 3.83
C LEU A 246 -0.30 -3.03 4.78
N ALA A 247 0.47 -1.94 4.77
CA ALA A 247 0.18 -0.75 5.57
C ALA A 247 -1.17 -0.12 5.19
N ASN A 248 -1.48 0.02 3.89
CA ASN A 248 -2.78 0.50 3.46
C ASN A 248 -3.92 -0.38 3.94
N MET A 249 -3.81 -1.71 3.78
CA MET A 249 -4.83 -2.65 4.24
C MET A 249 -5.00 -2.65 5.76
N THR A 250 -3.93 -2.35 6.51
CA THR A 250 -4.01 -2.17 7.97
C THR A 250 -4.86 -0.95 8.34
N LEU A 251 -4.79 0.11 7.55
CA LEU A 251 -5.51 1.37 7.80
C LEU A 251 -6.88 1.42 7.10
N ASP A 252 -7.18 0.49 6.20
CA ASP A 252 -8.47 0.43 5.52
C ASP A 252 -9.60 0.08 6.51
N GLY A 253 -10.76 0.66 6.26
CA GLY A 253 -11.92 0.62 7.17
C GLY A 253 -12.02 1.83 8.09
N LEU A 254 -10.95 2.62 8.25
CA LEU A 254 -10.97 3.84 9.06
C LEU A 254 -11.99 4.85 8.53
N GLN A 255 -12.11 5.01 7.20
CA GLN A 255 -13.11 5.88 6.59
C GLN A 255 -14.54 5.47 6.96
N SER A 256 -14.85 4.19 6.88
CA SER A 256 -16.15 3.65 7.24
C SER A 256 -16.44 3.82 8.75
N LEU A 257 -15.43 3.63 9.59
CA LEU A 257 -15.52 3.77 11.03
C LEU A 257 -15.89 5.21 11.41
N VAL A 258 -15.11 6.20 10.96
CA VAL A 258 -15.35 7.61 11.33
C VAL A 258 -16.63 8.15 10.73
N SER A 259 -16.98 7.78 9.48
CA SER A 259 -18.19 8.27 8.82
C SER A 259 -19.49 7.78 9.48
N LYS A 260 -19.43 6.66 10.20
CA LYS A 260 -20.57 6.08 10.93
C LYS A 260 -20.60 6.46 12.41
N ALA A 261 -19.58 7.13 12.93
CA ALA A 261 -19.44 7.43 14.35
C ALA A 261 -20.56 8.29 14.90
N VAL A 262 -21.04 9.27 14.13
CA VAL A 262 -22.11 10.18 14.53
C VAL A 262 -23.18 10.21 13.45
N LYS A 263 -24.42 9.89 13.82
CA LYS A 263 -25.57 10.00 12.92
C LYS A 263 -26.12 11.43 12.89
N PRO A 264 -26.73 11.89 11.78
CA PRO A 264 -27.46 13.14 11.78
C PRO A 264 -28.54 13.14 12.85
N TYR A 265 -28.68 14.25 13.58
CA TYR A 265 -29.63 14.43 14.65
C TYR A 265 -30.41 15.75 14.49
N ASP A 266 -31.55 15.85 15.16
CA ASP A 266 -32.43 17.03 15.13
C ASP A 266 -32.30 17.84 16.42
N ILE A 267 -32.23 19.16 16.28
CA ILE A 267 -32.33 20.13 17.39
C ILE A 267 -33.54 21.01 17.15
N TYR A 268 -34.06 21.62 18.21
CA TYR A 268 -35.27 22.43 18.15
C TYR A 268 -35.02 23.86 18.67
N PRO A 269 -34.15 24.67 18.04
CA PRO A 269 -33.96 26.06 18.44
C PRO A 269 -35.25 26.84 18.22
N ASN A 270 -35.73 27.49 19.27
CA ASN A 270 -36.99 28.28 19.26
C ASN A 270 -38.19 27.45 18.76
N GLY A 271 -38.28 26.17 19.10
CA GLY A 271 -39.36 25.27 18.69
C GLY A 271 -39.33 24.83 17.21
N LYS A 272 -38.37 25.29 16.41
CA LYS A 272 -38.21 24.92 14.99
C LYS A 272 -37.24 23.78 14.84
N ARG A 273 -37.63 22.72 14.12
CA ARG A 273 -36.76 21.58 13.81
C ARG A 273 -35.61 22.01 12.90
N LYS A 274 -34.38 21.75 13.35
CA LYS A 274 -33.18 21.92 12.55
C LYS A 274 -32.37 20.62 12.55
N ARG A 275 -32.22 20.01 11.37
CA ARG A 275 -31.40 18.79 11.21
C ARG A 275 -29.91 19.15 11.17
N ILE A 276 -29.14 18.53 12.03
CA ILE A 276 -27.68 18.67 12.10
C ILE A 276 -27.05 17.48 11.42
N VAL A 277 -26.16 17.76 10.46
CA VAL A 277 -25.34 16.77 9.78
C VAL A 277 -23.90 16.93 10.28
N PRO A 278 -23.27 15.92 10.86
CA PRO A 278 -21.92 16.01 11.47
C PRO A 278 -20.80 16.32 10.48
N LYS A 279 -21.01 16.05 9.18
CA LYS A 279 -20.04 16.30 8.07
C LYS A 279 -18.68 15.66 8.27
N ILE A 280 -18.70 14.43 8.73
CA ILE A 280 -17.50 13.64 8.98
C ILE A 280 -17.03 13.00 7.68
N ASN A 281 -15.80 13.31 7.28
CA ASN A 281 -15.14 12.73 6.12
C ASN A 281 -13.69 12.40 6.49
N LEU A 282 -13.07 11.46 5.76
CA LEU A 282 -11.67 11.13 5.88
C LEU A 282 -11.02 11.22 4.50
N VAL A 283 -9.83 11.83 4.44
CA VAL A 283 -8.92 11.78 3.28
C VAL A 283 -7.59 11.29 3.79
N ARG A 284 -7.06 10.23 3.19
CA ARG A 284 -5.82 9.58 3.63
C ARG A 284 -4.81 9.42 2.48
N TYR A 285 -3.57 9.72 2.76
CA TYR A 285 -2.45 9.44 1.88
C TYR A 285 -1.37 8.66 2.64
N ALA A 286 -1.36 7.34 2.50
CA ALA A 286 -0.52 6.44 3.29
C ALA A 286 -0.80 6.57 4.80
N ASP A 287 0.17 7.00 5.58
CA ASP A 287 0.13 7.25 7.02
C ASP A 287 -0.36 8.67 7.39
N ASP A 288 -0.33 9.62 6.46
CA ASP A 288 -0.90 10.95 6.65
C ASP A 288 -2.41 10.96 6.35
N PHE A 289 -3.21 11.52 7.23
CA PHE A 289 -4.66 11.63 7.00
C PHE A 289 -5.26 12.87 7.65
N ILE A 290 -6.39 13.31 7.10
CA ILE A 290 -7.25 14.29 7.72
C ILE A 290 -8.65 13.72 7.96
N VAL A 291 -9.26 14.12 9.08
CA VAL A 291 -10.67 13.88 9.35
C VAL A 291 -11.36 15.23 9.55
N THR A 292 -12.47 15.42 8.85
CA THR A 292 -13.26 16.65 8.98
C THR A 292 -14.47 16.44 9.89
N ALA A 293 -14.91 17.49 10.58
CA ALA A 293 -16.18 17.51 11.28
C ALA A 293 -16.78 18.93 11.30
N ARG A 294 -18.06 19.02 11.67
CA ARG A 294 -18.76 20.28 11.81
C ARG A 294 -18.25 21.11 12.99
N ASP A 295 -18.02 20.47 14.13
CA ASP A 295 -17.64 21.06 15.41
C ASP A 295 -16.40 20.37 16.01
N LYS A 296 -15.71 21.09 16.89
CA LYS A 296 -14.49 20.65 17.54
C LYS A 296 -14.75 19.52 18.53
N GLU A 297 -15.84 19.62 19.25
CA GLU A 297 -16.25 18.67 20.30
C GLU A 297 -16.48 17.27 19.73
N THR A 298 -17.06 17.17 18.54
CA THR A 298 -17.20 15.89 17.82
C THR A 298 -15.83 15.25 17.54
N ILE A 299 -14.82 16.05 17.16
CA ILE A 299 -13.46 15.54 16.94
C ILE A 299 -12.83 15.09 18.26
N GLU A 300 -12.85 15.95 19.29
CA GLU A 300 -12.14 15.70 20.55
C GLU A 300 -12.75 14.54 21.33
N ASN A 301 -14.08 14.50 21.43
CA ASN A 301 -14.76 13.60 22.35
C ASN A 301 -15.20 12.28 21.70
N ILE A 302 -15.30 12.23 20.36
CA ILE A 302 -15.82 11.04 19.66
C ILE A 302 -14.80 10.49 18.67
N LEU A 303 -14.34 11.31 17.70
CA LEU A 303 -13.53 10.80 16.61
C LEU A 303 -12.10 10.45 17.02
N LEU A 304 -11.46 11.31 17.81
CA LEU A 304 -10.08 11.08 18.24
C LEU A 304 -9.95 9.82 19.12
N PRO A 305 -10.77 9.60 20.15
CA PRO A 305 -10.74 8.34 20.92
C PRO A 305 -11.02 7.10 20.04
N LEU A 306 -11.99 7.21 19.12
CA LEU A 306 -12.33 6.11 18.20
C LEU A 306 -11.18 5.75 17.27
N ILE A 307 -10.48 6.76 16.74
CA ILE A 307 -9.30 6.57 15.89
C ILE A 307 -8.15 5.98 16.71
N GLN A 308 -7.92 6.45 17.93
CA GLN A 308 -6.90 5.90 18.83
C GLN A 308 -7.14 4.42 19.13
N GLN A 309 -8.40 4.03 19.41
CA GLN A 309 -8.75 2.63 19.59
C GLN A 309 -8.50 1.81 18.32
N PHE A 310 -8.94 2.30 17.16
CA PHE A 310 -8.70 1.65 15.86
C PHE A 310 -7.21 1.42 15.60
N MET A 311 -6.36 2.40 15.91
CA MET A 311 -4.90 2.29 15.76
C MET A 311 -4.31 1.30 16.76
N SER A 312 -4.71 1.36 18.02
CA SER A 312 -4.22 0.47 19.10
C SER A 312 -4.46 -1.01 18.78
N GLU A 313 -5.64 -1.37 18.24
CA GLU A 313 -5.94 -2.74 17.81
C GLU A 313 -4.96 -3.29 16.75
N ARG A 314 -4.26 -2.40 16.06
CA ARG A 314 -3.30 -2.68 14.99
C ARG A 314 -1.85 -2.52 15.40
N GLY A 315 -1.60 -2.24 16.69
CA GLY A 315 -0.28 -1.96 17.24
C GLY A 315 0.23 -0.55 16.90
N LEU A 316 -0.65 0.34 16.43
CA LEU A 316 -0.31 1.69 16.00
C LEU A 316 -0.69 2.75 17.03
N THR A 317 0.03 3.87 17.02
CA THR A 317 -0.28 5.05 17.85
C THR A 317 -0.20 6.31 17.01
N LEU A 318 -1.05 7.30 17.35
CA LEU A 318 -0.95 8.63 16.76
C LEU A 318 0.26 9.37 17.33
N SER A 319 0.86 10.23 16.52
CA SER A 319 1.92 11.13 16.94
C SER A 319 1.31 12.33 17.66
N GLU A 320 1.48 12.44 18.97
CA GLU A 320 0.98 13.57 19.77
C GLU A 320 1.51 14.92 19.28
N GLU A 321 2.79 14.96 18.87
CA GLU A 321 3.44 16.19 18.39
C GLU A 321 2.85 16.71 17.07
N LYS A 322 2.32 15.80 16.22
CA LYS A 322 1.88 16.12 14.86
C LYS A 322 0.37 16.02 14.69
N THR A 323 -0.34 15.40 15.63
CA THR A 323 -1.79 15.35 15.60
C THR A 323 -2.37 16.66 16.12
N LYS A 324 -3.10 17.39 15.27
CA LYS A 324 -3.64 18.71 15.56
C LYS A 324 -5.09 18.82 15.17
N ILE A 325 -5.83 19.65 15.91
CA ILE A 325 -7.20 20.01 15.58
C ILE A 325 -7.21 21.50 15.21
N THR A 326 -7.53 21.76 13.95
CA THR A 326 -7.39 23.10 13.36
C THR A 326 -8.73 23.55 12.78
N HIS A 327 -9.07 24.84 12.92
CA HIS A 327 -10.21 25.44 12.23
C HIS A 327 -9.80 25.78 10.78
N ILE A 328 -10.71 25.59 9.82
CA ILE A 328 -10.42 25.80 8.39
C ILE A 328 -9.95 27.23 8.06
N ASN A 329 -10.37 28.23 8.84
CA ASN A 329 -9.95 29.61 8.66
C ASN A 329 -8.50 29.86 9.09
N ASP A 330 -7.97 29.04 10.02
CA ASP A 330 -6.57 29.10 10.44
C ASP A 330 -5.66 28.42 9.42
N GLY A 331 -6.21 27.46 8.67
CA GLY A 331 -5.50 26.67 7.68
C GLY A 331 -4.73 25.50 8.28
N PHE A 332 -4.50 24.47 7.46
CA PHE A 332 -3.74 23.29 7.83
C PHE A 332 -2.83 22.83 6.71
N ASP A 333 -1.77 22.09 7.04
CA ASP A 333 -0.82 21.56 6.06
C ASP A 333 -1.11 20.09 5.76
N PHE A 334 -1.29 19.75 4.48
CA PHE A 334 -1.50 18.37 4.05
C PHE A 334 -0.73 18.10 2.76
N LEU A 335 0.15 17.10 2.77
CA LEU A 335 0.97 16.66 1.64
C LEU A 335 1.83 17.77 0.98
N GLY A 336 2.29 18.73 1.79
CA GLY A 336 3.08 19.87 1.31
C GLY A 336 2.27 21.04 0.77
N PHE A 337 0.94 21.01 0.92
CA PHE A 337 0.04 22.10 0.58
C PHE A 337 -0.57 22.71 1.83
N ASN A 338 -0.64 24.04 1.91
CA ASN A 338 -1.42 24.73 2.92
C ASN A 338 -2.86 24.94 2.41
N ILE A 339 -3.83 24.41 3.13
CA ILE A 339 -5.26 24.47 2.79
C ILE A 339 -5.96 25.39 3.77
N ARG A 340 -6.55 26.47 3.27
CA ARG A 340 -7.17 27.51 4.11
C ARG A 340 -8.39 28.11 3.42
N LYS A 341 -9.39 28.49 4.21
CA LYS A 341 -10.55 29.24 3.74
C LYS A 341 -10.35 30.71 4.01
N TYR A 342 -10.57 31.55 2.99
CA TYR A 342 -10.46 32.99 3.08
C TYR A 342 -11.85 33.65 3.24
N PRO A 343 -11.96 34.79 3.93
CA PRO A 343 -13.23 35.54 4.02
C PRO A 343 -13.83 35.89 2.66
N VAL A 344 -15.12 36.20 2.63
CA VAL A 344 -16.00 36.32 1.44
C VAL A 344 -15.50 37.32 0.36
N SER A 345 -14.61 38.24 0.65
CA SER A 345 -13.95 39.09 -0.36
C SER A 345 -13.04 38.32 -1.33
N TYR A 346 -12.70 37.05 -0.96
CA TYR A 346 -11.94 36.11 -1.79
C TYR A 346 -12.69 34.80 -1.81
N THR A 347 -13.56 34.63 -2.78
CA THR A 347 -14.61 33.59 -2.83
C THR A 347 -14.15 32.13 -2.99
N HIS A 348 -12.85 31.80 -2.86
CA HIS A 348 -12.35 30.46 -3.14
C HIS A 348 -11.39 29.92 -2.08
N LEU A 349 -11.58 28.63 -1.71
CA LEU A 349 -10.56 27.84 -1.04
C LEU A 349 -9.33 27.76 -1.96
N ARG A 350 -8.16 28.16 -1.46
CA ARG A 350 -6.90 28.04 -2.19
C ARG A 350 -6.01 27.02 -1.50
N ALA A 351 -5.44 26.11 -2.28
CA ALA A 351 -4.32 25.29 -1.90
C ALA A 351 -3.05 25.90 -2.51
N HIS A 352 -2.12 26.36 -1.69
CA HIS A 352 -0.83 26.86 -2.12
C HIS A 352 0.23 25.81 -1.82
N GLU A 353 1.10 25.58 -2.81
CA GLU A 353 2.29 24.76 -2.59
C GLU A 353 3.21 25.50 -1.62
N THR A 354 3.43 24.95 -0.44
CA THR A 354 4.48 25.45 0.46
C THR A 354 5.80 24.93 -0.08
N SER A 355 6.61 25.84 -0.61
CA SER A 355 7.97 25.52 -1.01
C SER A 355 8.76 25.07 0.23
N ALA A 356 8.78 23.76 0.44
CA ALA A 356 9.70 23.15 1.41
C ALA A 356 11.11 23.23 0.81
N HIS A 357 11.80 24.29 1.12
CA HIS A 357 13.24 24.38 0.92
C HIS A 357 13.98 23.50 1.92
#